data_808c022819331689a7ee79a6ef167b9c
#
_entry.id   808c022819331689a7ee79a6ef167b9c
#
_cell.length_a   1.000
_cell.length_b   1.000
_cell.length_c   1.000
_cell.angle_alpha   90.00
_cell.angle_beta   90.00
_cell.angle_gamma   90.00
#
_symmetry.space_group_name_H-M   'P 1'
#
loop_
_entity.id
_entity.type
_entity.pdbx_description
1 polymer ?
#
loop_
_entity_poly.entity_id
_entity_poly.type
_entity_poly.pdbx_seq_one_letter_code
_entity_poly.pdbx_strand_id
1 'polypeptide(L)'
;KVTNIKNKIRQWYWCGVFGELYGGANETRYVNDVVGVMNWIENNGNIPKTIQESYFNPTRLLTLQSRQSAAYKGIMALILKNHCKDFISGREMDFTVYKSENIDIHHIFPKSYCEKNNLPKEKWNSVVNKTPISYSTNREIGGVAPSEYLKKIEEKGQVDYNSLNDYLQTHLIDVSAARSNDFEKHIVLRAKLLLDAIEKATGKIISGKDSDEVISKFGERLIF
;
A
#
# COMPACT_ATOMS: atom_id res chain seq x y z
N LYS A 1 -0.67 -25.11 16.97
CA LYS A 1 -1.98 -24.57 17.43
C LYS A 1 -1.96 -23.04 17.52
N VAL A 2 -1.00 -22.46 18.24
CA VAL A 2 -0.90 -20.98 18.43
C VAL A 2 -0.72 -20.23 17.11
N THR A 3 0.13 -20.72 16.20
CA THR A 3 0.38 -20.10 14.88
C THR A 3 -0.89 -20.05 14.03
N ASN A 4 -1.70 -21.09 14.04
CA ASN A 4 -2.98 -21.13 13.32
C ASN A 4 -3.97 -20.09 13.85
N ILE A 5 -4.08 -19.96 15.18
CA ILE A 5 -4.92 -18.94 15.82
C ILE A 5 -4.50 -17.54 15.41
N LYS A 6 -3.19 -17.23 15.46
CA LYS A 6 -2.67 -15.94 15.02
C LYS A 6 -2.99 -15.64 13.55
N ASN A 7 -2.88 -16.62 12.67
CA ASN A 7 -3.19 -16.45 11.26
C ASN A 7 -4.70 -16.19 11.03
N LYS A 8 -5.57 -16.91 11.74
CA LYS A 8 -7.02 -16.67 11.69
C LYS A 8 -7.39 -15.25 12.14
N ILE A 9 -6.85 -14.79 13.27
CA ILE A 9 -7.07 -13.43 13.77
C ILE A 9 -6.55 -12.38 12.79
N ARG A 10 -5.36 -12.58 12.20
CA ARG A 10 -4.80 -11.68 11.19
C ARG A 10 -5.69 -11.61 9.94
N GLN A 11 -6.17 -12.74 9.46
CA GLN A 11 -7.08 -12.80 8.32
C GLN A 11 -8.37 -12.01 8.61
N TRP A 12 -9.03 -12.27 9.73
CA TRP A 12 -10.21 -11.51 10.14
C TRP A 12 -9.95 -10.02 10.21
N TYR A 13 -8.86 -9.60 10.87
CA TYR A 13 -8.46 -8.20 11.00
C TYR A 13 -8.30 -7.52 9.63
N TRP A 14 -7.50 -8.13 8.74
CA TRP A 14 -7.26 -7.54 7.42
C TRP A 14 -8.50 -7.55 6.52
N CYS A 15 -9.35 -8.56 6.63
CA CYS A 15 -10.64 -8.58 5.95
C CYS A 15 -11.54 -7.43 6.42
N GLY A 16 -11.58 -7.13 7.71
CA GLY A 16 -12.30 -5.98 8.27
C GLY A 16 -11.76 -4.66 7.76
N VAL A 17 -10.43 -4.51 7.70
CA VAL A 17 -9.75 -3.29 7.23
C VAL A 17 -10.00 -3.04 5.74
N PHE A 18 -9.72 -4.02 4.88
CA PHE A 18 -9.82 -3.85 3.43
C PHE A 18 -11.26 -3.93 2.91
N GLY A 19 -12.15 -4.61 3.61
CA GLY A 19 -13.58 -4.53 3.35
C GLY A 19 -14.24 -3.26 3.86
N GLU A 20 -13.51 -2.41 4.61
CA GLU A 20 -14.00 -1.19 5.27
C GLU A 20 -15.29 -1.44 6.09
N LEU A 21 -15.37 -2.63 6.72
CA LEU A 21 -16.61 -3.17 7.29
C LEU A 21 -16.99 -2.57 8.65
N TYR A 22 -16.11 -1.73 9.22
CA TYR A 22 -16.32 -1.08 10.52
C TYR A 22 -16.43 0.45 10.39
N GLY A 23 -16.93 0.93 9.25
CA GLY A 23 -17.05 2.36 8.93
C GLY A 23 -18.41 3.00 9.31
N GLY A 24 -19.29 2.32 10.01
CA GLY A 24 -20.65 2.80 10.31
C GLY A 24 -21.17 2.37 11.67
N ALA A 25 -22.47 2.06 11.79
CA ALA A 25 -23.08 1.49 12.99
C ALA A 25 -22.60 0.05 13.22
N ASN A 26 -21.58 -0.11 14.05
CA ASN A 26 -20.76 -1.32 14.15
C ASN A 26 -21.14 -2.25 15.30
N GLU A 27 -22.05 -1.86 16.18
CA GLU A 27 -22.37 -2.62 17.41
C GLU A 27 -22.77 -4.06 17.11
N THR A 28 -23.70 -4.29 16.19
CA THR A 28 -24.14 -5.61 15.78
C THR A 28 -23.00 -6.42 15.15
N ARG A 29 -22.14 -5.77 14.37
CA ARG A 29 -20.99 -6.44 13.76
C ARG A 29 -19.97 -6.89 14.81
N TYR A 30 -19.65 -6.04 15.79
CA TYR A 30 -18.76 -6.40 16.88
C TYR A 30 -19.26 -7.60 17.68
N VAL A 31 -20.57 -7.60 18.04
CA VAL A 31 -21.17 -8.72 18.76
C VAL A 31 -21.08 -10.01 17.96
N ASN A 32 -21.43 -9.96 16.67
CA ASN A 32 -21.39 -11.13 15.80
C ASN A 32 -19.95 -11.63 15.59
N ASP A 33 -18.97 -10.72 15.45
CA ASP A 33 -17.58 -11.09 15.24
C ASP A 33 -16.94 -11.70 16.48
N VAL A 34 -17.22 -11.18 17.69
CA VAL A 34 -16.69 -11.78 18.92
C VAL A 34 -17.10 -13.25 19.00
N VAL A 35 -18.38 -13.56 18.82
CA VAL A 35 -18.89 -14.92 18.87
C VAL A 35 -18.39 -15.76 17.69
N GLY A 36 -18.50 -15.22 16.47
CA GLY A 36 -18.14 -15.93 15.24
C GLY A 36 -16.65 -16.26 15.15
N VAL A 37 -15.78 -15.30 15.50
CA VAL A 37 -14.32 -15.47 15.48
C VAL A 37 -13.87 -16.47 16.54
N MET A 38 -14.43 -16.40 17.76
CA MET A 38 -14.08 -17.35 18.83
C MET A 38 -14.46 -18.78 18.45
N ASN A 39 -15.69 -19.00 17.98
CA ASN A 39 -16.13 -20.31 17.51
C ASN A 39 -15.24 -20.85 16.37
N TRP A 40 -14.89 -19.99 15.42
CA TRP A 40 -14.02 -20.36 14.31
C TRP A 40 -12.59 -20.73 14.75
N ILE A 41 -12.06 -20.01 15.74
CA ILE A 41 -10.73 -20.30 16.31
C ILE A 41 -10.74 -21.64 17.06
N GLU A 42 -11.72 -21.86 17.90
CA GLU A 42 -11.77 -23.01 18.82
C GLU A 42 -12.14 -24.32 18.10
N ASN A 43 -13.13 -24.29 17.24
CA ASN A 43 -13.79 -25.50 16.73
C ASN A 43 -13.68 -25.69 15.22
N ASN A 44 -12.89 -24.90 14.50
CA ASN A 44 -12.91 -24.85 13.04
C ASN A 44 -14.33 -24.63 12.45
N GLY A 45 -15.21 -23.96 13.21
CA GLY A 45 -16.56 -23.66 12.80
C GLY A 45 -16.64 -22.81 11.52
N ASN A 46 -17.82 -22.31 11.22
CA ASN A 46 -18.05 -21.48 10.03
C ASN A 46 -17.13 -20.25 10.01
N ILE A 47 -16.65 -19.90 8.83
CA ILE A 47 -15.85 -18.69 8.60
C ILE A 47 -16.66 -17.46 9.05
N PRO A 48 -16.08 -16.55 9.86
CA PRO A 48 -16.78 -15.35 10.32
C PRO A 48 -17.36 -14.51 9.18
N LYS A 49 -18.52 -13.90 9.43
CA LYS A 49 -19.26 -13.11 8.44
C LYS A 49 -18.41 -11.97 7.87
N THR A 50 -17.60 -11.31 8.68
CA THR A 50 -16.65 -10.29 8.25
C THR A 50 -15.66 -10.80 7.20
N ILE A 51 -15.17 -12.04 7.30
CA ILE A 51 -14.31 -12.61 6.27
C ILE A 51 -15.12 -12.95 5.00
N GLN A 52 -16.33 -13.50 5.16
CA GLN A 52 -17.17 -13.85 4.01
C GLN A 52 -17.55 -12.62 3.17
N GLU A 53 -17.97 -11.53 3.83
CA GLU A 53 -18.44 -10.29 3.21
C GLU A 53 -17.33 -9.38 2.72
N SER A 54 -16.10 -9.57 3.22
CA SER A 54 -14.97 -8.74 2.82
C SER A 54 -14.73 -8.83 1.31
N TYR A 55 -14.74 -7.67 0.67
CA TYR A 55 -14.43 -7.48 -0.73
C TYR A 55 -13.62 -6.21 -0.92
N PHE A 56 -12.59 -6.27 -1.76
CA PHE A 56 -11.80 -5.11 -2.16
C PHE A 56 -11.91 -4.90 -3.67
N ASN A 57 -12.49 -3.78 -4.09
CA ASN A 57 -12.53 -3.41 -5.51
C ASN A 57 -11.15 -2.89 -5.95
N PRO A 58 -10.50 -3.44 -7.00
CA PRO A 58 -9.20 -2.96 -7.48
C PRO A 58 -9.18 -1.46 -7.79
N THR A 59 -10.26 -0.89 -8.33
CA THR A 59 -10.33 0.53 -8.66
C THR A 59 -10.37 1.43 -7.43
N ARG A 60 -10.68 0.86 -6.25
CA ARG A 60 -10.61 1.56 -4.96
C ARG A 60 -9.22 2.16 -4.71
N LEU A 61 -8.15 1.52 -5.23
CA LEU A 61 -6.79 2.04 -5.12
C LEU A 61 -6.65 3.49 -5.60
N LEU A 62 -7.37 3.90 -6.64
CA LEU A 62 -7.32 5.28 -7.17
C LEU A 62 -8.10 6.28 -6.32
N THR A 63 -9.11 5.83 -5.56
CA THR A 63 -9.94 6.70 -4.72
C THR A 63 -9.40 6.84 -3.29
N LEU A 64 -8.43 6.03 -2.90
CA LEU A 64 -7.75 6.12 -1.61
C LEU A 64 -6.71 7.27 -1.65
N GLN A 65 -7.13 8.47 -1.29
CA GLN A 65 -6.31 9.69 -1.40
C GLN A 65 -5.86 10.26 -0.06
N SER A 66 -6.53 9.92 1.04
CA SER A 66 -6.26 10.48 2.35
C SER A 66 -6.23 9.43 3.46
N ARG A 67 -5.64 9.81 4.61
CA ARG A 67 -5.51 8.97 5.81
C ARG A 67 -6.84 8.66 6.52
N GLN A 68 -7.98 9.07 5.99
CA GLN A 68 -9.28 8.91 6.66
C GLN A 68 -9.83 7.49 6.56
N SER A 69 -9.59 6.78 5.45
CA SER A 69 -10.13 5.44 5.28
C SER A 69 -9.26 4.35 5.95
N ALA A 70 -9.92 3.29 6.41
CA ALA A 70 -9.25 2.12 6.97
C ALA A 70 -8.35 1.44 5.91
N ALA A 71 -8.83 1.30 4.67
CA ALA A 71 -8.07 0.69 3.59
C ALA A 71 -6.79 1.48 3.26
N TYR A 72 -6.82 2.81 3.24
CA TYR A 72 -5.61 3.63 3.06
C TYR A 72 -4.56 3.35 4.14
N LYS A 73 -4.99 3.38 5.42
CA LYS A 73 -4.12 3.07 6.56
C LYS A 73 -3.60 1.63 6.49
N GLY A 74 -4.45 0.70 6.04
CA GLY A 74 -4.09 -0.70 5.83
C GLY A 74 -2.96 -0.87 4.82
N ILE A 75 -3.03 -0.18 3.67
CA ILE A 75 -1.97 -0.21 2.65
C ILE A 75 -0.65 0.33 3.22
N MET A 76 -0.68 1.47 3.91
CA MET A 76 0.53 2.02 4.54
C MET A 76 1.11 1.05 5.58
N ALA A 77 0.27 0.40 6.38
CA ALA A 77 0.70 -0.61 7.34
C ALA A 77 1.29 -1.86 6.66
N LEU A 78 0.78 -2.28 5.49
CA LEU A 78 1.39 -3.37 4.72
C LEU A 78 2.76 -3.00 4.17
N ILE A 79 2.94 -1.75 3.70
CA ILE A 79 4.25 -1.26 3.23
C ILE A 79 5.25 -1.25 4.40
N LEU A 80 4.86 -0.74 5.57
CA LEU A 80 5.70 -0.78 6.79
C LEU A 80 6.03 -2.22 7.20
N LYS A 81 5.05 -3.12 7.15
CA LYS A 81 5.25 -4.55 7.44
C LYS A 81 6.17 -5.26 6.44
N ASN A 82 6.33 -4.72 5.24
CA ASN A 82 7.29 -5.19 4.23
C ASN A 82 8.73 -4.71 4.53
N HIS A 83 8.99 -4.19 5.74
CA HIS A 83 10.30 -3.71 6.18
C HIS A 83 10.86 -2.61 5.25
N CYS A 84 9.99 -1.69 4.82
CA CYS A 84 10.39 -0.63 3.90
C CYS A 84 11.50 0.25 4.50
N LYS A 85 12.47 0.62 3.66
CA LYS A 85 13.68 1.36 4.07
C LYS A 85 13.65 2.78 3.54
N ASP A 86 13.98 3.75 4.38
CA ASP A 86 14.15 5.13 3.96
C ASP A 86 15.17 5.25 2.81
N PHE A 87 14.86 6.05 1.79
CA PHE A 87 15.64 6.10 0.55
C PHE A 87 17.06 6.64 0.72
N ILE A 88 17.32 7.44 1.75
CA ILE A 88 18.65 8.02 1.99
C ILE A 88 19.35 7.29 3.14
N SER A 89 18.72 7.18 4.29
CA SER A 89 19.34 6.56 5.46
C SER A 89 19.43 5.04 5.40
N GLY A 90 18.63 4.37 4.54
CA GLY A 90 18.50 2.92 4.51
C GLY A 90 17.89 2.31 5.78
N ARG A 91 17.47 3.14 6.72
CA ARG A 91 16.89 2.70 7.97
C ARG A 91 15.50 2.13 7.74
N GLU A 92 15.20 1.01 8.38
CA GLU A 92 13.87 0.42 8.33
C GLU A 92 12.83 1.35 8.96
N MET A 93 11.72 1.54 8.25
CA MET A 93 10.59 2.36 8.68
C MET A 93 9.61 1.47 9.45
N ASP A 94 9.92 1.20 10.71
CA ASP A 94 9.02 0.43 11.58
C ASP A 94 8.00 1.32 12.31
N PHE A 95 7.13 0.70 13.11
CA PHE A 95 6.11 1.42 13.87
C PHE A 95 6.70 2.32 14.97
N THR A 96 7.88 2.00 15.48
CA THR A 96 8.58 2.80 16.49
C THR A 96 9.11 4.07 15.86
N VAL A 97 9.73 3.96 14.69
CA VAL A 97 10.17 5.09 13.86
C VAL A 97 8.96 5.93 13.44
N TYR A 98 7.84 5.30 13.06
CA TYR A 98 6.59 6.01 12.73
C TYR A 98 6.07 6.89 13.87
N LYS A 99 6.26 6.47 15.12
CA LYS A 99 5.85 7.26 16.30
C LYS A 99 6.87 8.28 16.77
N SER A 100 8.15 7.97 16.67
CA SER A 100 9.24 8.78 17.23
C SER A 100 9.82 9.78 16.24
N GLU A 101 9.73 9.53 14.95
CA GLU A 101 10.23 10.39 13.89
C GLU A 101 9.05 10.94 13.07
N ASN A 102 9.23 12.15 12.54
CA ASN A 102 8.27 12.74 11.61
C ASN A 102 8.32 11.98 10.29
N ILE A 103 7.41 10.99 10.13
CA ILE A 103 7.22 10.28 8.86
C ILE A 103 6.28 11.09 7.98
N ASP A 104 6.74 11.37 6.78
CA ASP A 104 5.94 11.96 5.72
C ASP A 104 5.41 10.89 4.77
N ILE A 105 4.26 11.18 4.20
CA ILE A 105 3.73 10.42 3.06
C ILE A 105 4.19 11.12 1.79
N HIS A 106 5.20 10.55 1.17
CA HIS A 106 5.82 11.03 -0.05
C HIS A 106 5.04 10.60 -1.29
N HIS A 107 4.89 11.51 -2.27
CA HIS A 107 4.47 11.15 -3.62
C HIS A 107 5.69 10.67 -4.41
N ILE A 108 5.73 9.40 -4.82
CA ILE A 108 6.86 8.79 -5.54
C ILE A 108 7.15 9.55 -6.83
N PHE A 109 6.12 9.88 -7.59
CA PHE A 109 6.13 10.91 -8.61
C PHE A 109 5.61 12.19 -7.95
N PRO A 110 6.48 13.17 -7.63
CA PRO A 110 6.12 14.34 -6.84
C PRO A 110 5.00 15.17 -7.46
N LYS A 111 4.15 15.73 -6.60
CA LYS A 111 2.99 16.52 -7.03
C LYS A 111 3.36 17.60 -8.07
N SER A 112 4.40 18.39 -7.82
CA SER A 112 4.86 19.44 -8.72
C SER A 112 5.28 18.90 -10.09
N TYR A 113 5.94 17.76 -10.13
CA TYR A 113 6.28 17.07 -11.37
C TYR A 113 5.02 16.62 -12.12
N CYS A 114 4.08 15.98 -11.42
CA CYS A 114 2.83 15.49 -12.01
C CYS A 114 1.97 16.64 -12.59
N GLU A 115 1.85 17.73 -11.85
CA GLU A 115 1.10 18.91 -12.30
C GLU A 115 1.75 19.57 -13.52
N LYS A 116 3.09 19.70 -13.52
CA LYS A 116 3.84 20.26 -14.66
C LYS A 116 3.68 19.42 -15.94
N ASN A 117 3.54 18.10 -15.79
CA ASN A 117 3.39 17.17 -16.91
C ASN A 117 1.92 16.83 -17.22
N ASN A 118 0.95 17.53 -16.62
CA ASN A 118 -0.49 17.30 -16.80
C ASN A 118 -0.93 15.85 -16.55
N LEU A 119 -0.30 15.16 -15.59
CA LEU A 119 -0.66 13.78 -15.24
C LEU A 119 -2.00 13.74 -14.51
N PRO A 120 -2.80 12.65 -14.67
CA PRO A 120 -4.13 12.54 -14.07
C PRO A 120 -4.08 12.61 -12.55
N LYS A 121 -4.80 13.59 -11.95
CA LYS A 121 -4.81 13.82 -10.51
C LYS A 121 -5.31 12.60 -9.72
N GLU A 122 -6.30 11.88 -10.23
CA GLU A 122 -6.82 10.68 -9.59
C GLU A 122 -5.76 9.60 -9.44
N LYS A 123 -4.81 9.49 -10.38
CA LYS A 123 -3.70 8.54 -10.33
C LYS A 123 -2.59 9.05 -9.40
N TRP A 124 -2.04 10.25 -9.65
CA TRP A 124 -0.87 10.70 -8.88
C TRP A 124 -1.19 11.04 -7.42
N ASN A 125 -2.43 11.42 -7.08
CA ASN A 125 -2.83 11.68 -5.68
C ASN A 125 -3.38 10.45 -4.96
N SER A 126 -3.44 9.30 -5.62
CA SER A 126 -3.88 8.04 -5.01
C SER A 126 -2.80 7.42 -4.13
N VAL A 127 -3.22 6.43 -3.32
CA VAL A 127 -2.31 5.62 -2.49
C VAL A 127 -1.27 4.86 -3.33
N VAL A 128 -1.58 4.60 -4.61
CA VAL A 128 -0.66 3.93 -5.53
C VAL A 128 0.64 4.73 -5.74
N ASN A 129 0.56 6.05 -5.73
CA ASN A 129 1.73 6.93 -5.86
C ASN A 129 2.28 7.43 -4.52
N LYS A 130 1.90 6.82 -3.40
CA LYS A 130 2.28 7.29 -2.06
C LYS A 130 3.03 6.24 -1.27
N THR A 131 4.04 6.68 -0.51
CA THR A 131 4.83 5.79 0.35
C THR A 131 5.34 6.53 1.59
N PRO A 132 5.51 5.85 2.75
CA PRO A 132 6.09 6.47 3.93
C PRO A 132 7.60 6.57 3.78
N ILE A 133 8.18 7.74 4.03
CA ILE A 133 9.63 7.99 4.18
C ILE A 133 9.86 8.98 5.31
N SER A 134 11.12 9.18 5.71
CA SER A 134 11.42 10.19 6.71
C SER A 134 11.17 11.62 6.19
N TYR A 135 10.81 12.52 7.09
CA TYR A 135 10.61 13.94 6.76
C TYR A 135 11.87 14.57 6.16
N SER A 136 13.07 14.22 6.66
CA SER A 136 14.34 14.70 6.11
C SER A 136 14.56 14.27 4.68
N THR A 137 14.34 12.99 4.37
CA THR A 137 14.45 12.43 3.02
C THR A 137 13.44 13.09 2.09
N ASN A 138 12.18 13.26 2.51
CA ASN A 138 11.14 13.88 1.70
C ASN A 138 11.50 15.33 1.30
N ARG A 139 12.06 16.11 2.23
CA ARG A 139 12.52 17.47 1.94
C ARG A 139 13.72 17.50 1.00
N GLU A 140 14.64 16.55 1.11
CA GLU A 140 15.82 16.50 0.27
C GLU A 140 15.51 16.09 -1.18
N ILE A 141 14.56 15.18 -1.36
CA ILE A 141 14.03 14.77 -2.68
C ILE A 141 13.43 15.97 -3.41
N GLY A 142 12.63 16.75 -2.72
CA GLY A 142 11.94 17.90 -3.31
C GLY A 142 10.86 17.49 -4.32
N GLY A 143 10.65 18.35 -5.33
CA GLY A 143 9.54 18.20 -6.28
C GLY A 143 9.95 17.83 -7.71
N VAL A 144 11.15 17.26 -7.90
CA VAL A 144 11.69 16.90 -9.21
C VAL A 144 11.30 15.48 -9.64
N ALA A 145 11.57 15.12 -10.90
CA ALA A 145 11.28 13.79 -11.43
C ALA A 145 11.95 12.65 -10.62
N PRO A 146 11.35 11.46 -10.56
CA PRO A 146 11.98 10.32 -9.89
C PRO A 146 13.40 10.03 -10.35
N SER A 147 13.68 10.02 -11.65
CA SER A 147 15.03 9.82 -12.17
C SER A 147 16.02 10.87 -11.67
N GLU A 148 15.58 12.11 -11.50
CA GLU A 148 16.43 13.22 -11.05
C GLU A 148 16.75 13.12 -9.56
N TYR A 149 15.76 12.87 -8.70
CA TYR A 149 16.04 12.77 -7.27
C TYR A 149 16.83 11.51 -6.92
N LEU A 150 16.58 10.39 -7.60
CA LEU A 150 17.36 9.16 -7.40
C LEU A 150 18.83 9.39 -7.78
N LYS A 151 19.07 9.99 -8.94
CA LYS A 151 20.42 10.36 -9.37
C LYS A 151 21.10 11.32 -8.39
N LYS A 152 20.37 12.33 -7.90
CA LYS A 152 20.89 13.30 -6.92
C LYS A 152 21.32 12.63 -5.61
N ILE A 153 20.56 11.63 -5.12
CA ILE A 153 20.90 10.85 -3.92
C ILE A 153 22.22 10.09 -4.14
N GLU A 154 22.38 9.45 -5.30
CA GLU A 154 23.58 8.71 -5.68
C GLU A 154 24.81 9.62 -5.85
N GLU A 155 24.69 10.72 -6.59
CA GLU A 155 25.78 11.68 -6.84
C GLU A 155 26.32 12.36 -5.57
N LYS A 156 25.45 12.53 -4.55
CA LYS A 156 25.88 12.99 -3.24
C LYS A 156 26.65 11.94 -2.42
N GLY A 157 26.75 10.71 -2.93
CA GLY A 157 27.39 9.60 -2.24
C GLY A 157 26.65 9.13 -0.98
N GLN A 158 25.37 9.43 -0.88
CA GLN A 158 24.55 9.05 0.27
C GLN A 158 24.18 7.57 0.23
N VAL A 159 23.84 7.05 -0.96
CA VAL A 159 23.46 5.66 -1.19
C VAL A 159 23.98 5.24 -2.56
N ASP A 160 24.52 4.03 -2.67
CA ASP A 160 24.91 3.47 -3.97
C ASP A 160 23.69 3.01 -4.78
N TYR A 161 23.90 2.85 -6.09
CA TYR A 161 22.84 2.49 -7.05
C TYR A 161 22.07 1.21 -6.66
N ASN A 162 22.76 0.16 -6.24
CA ASN A 162 22.13 -1.13 -5.94
C ASN A 162 21.33 -1.05 -4.64
N SER A 163 21.91 -0.47 -3.60
CA SER A 163 21.24 -0.26 -2.31
C SER A 163 19.98 0.58 -2.48
N LEU A 164 20.02 1.67 -3.27
CA LEU A 164 18.85 2.51 -3.52
C LEU A 164 17.75 1.74 -4.28
N ASN A 165 18.12 0.89 -5.24
CA ASN A 165 17.17 0.01 -5.92
C ASN A 165 16.49 -0.96 -4.94
N ASP A 166 17.27 -1.57 -4.06
CA ASP A 166 16.74 -2.47 -3.02
C ASP A 166 15.77 -1.71 -2.09
N TYR A 167 16.10 -0.47 -1.69
CA TYR A 167 15.21 0.33 -0.87
C TYR A 167 13.88 0.62 -1.58
N LEU A 168 13.91 1.00 -2.85
CA LEU A 168 12.69 1.21 -3.65
C LEU A 168 11.81 -0.04 -3.70
N GLN A 169 12.40 -1.22 -3.89
CA GLN A 169 11.67 -2.49 -3.92
C GLN A 169 10.98 -2.80 -2.59
N THR A 170 11.58 -2.42 -1.44
CA THR A 170 10.93 -2.60 -0.13
C THR A 170 9.64 -1.79 -0.01
N HIS A 171 9.45 -0.75 -0.80
CA HIS A 171 8.24 0.05 -0.91
C HIS A 171 7.28 -0.42 -2.00
N LEU A 172 7.50 -1.60 -2.59
CA LEU A 172 6.73 -2.11 -3.72
C LEU A 172 6.80 -1.18 -4.95
N ILE A 173 7.95 -0.57 -5.20
CA ILE A 173 8.19 0.34 -6.33
C ILE A 173 8.98 -0.42 -7.41
N ASP A 174 8.47 -0.38 -8.65
CA ASP A 174 9.25 -0.86 -9.79
C ASP A 174 10.38 0.13 -10.11
N VAL A 175 11.61 -0.35 -10.00
CA VAL A 175 12.82 0.45 -10.17
C VAL A 175 12.93 1.01 -11.59
N SER A 176 12.60 0.19 -12.59
CA SER A 176 12.69 0.60 -14.00
C SER A 176 11.75 1.73 -14.32
N ALA A 177 10.48 1.64 -13.88
CA ALA A 177 9.48 2.67 -14.08
C ALA A 177 9.86 3.99 -13.36
N ALA A 178 10.37 3.90 -12.13
CA ALA A 178 10.80 5.10 -11.39
C ALA A 178 12.00 5.78 -12.07
N ARG A 179 13.02 5.02 -12.47
CA ARG A 179 14.24 5.55 -13.10
C ARG A 179 14.03 6.09 -14.51
N SER A 180 13.05 5.58 -15.24
CA SER A 180 12.70 6.07 -16.58
C SER A 180 11.62 7.16 -16.58
N ASN A 181 11.10 7.55 -15.40
CA ASN A 181 9.94 8.44 -15.26
C ASN A 181 8.68 7.92 -15.98
N ASP A 182 8.54 6.61 -16.13
CA ASP A 182 7.35 5.99 -16.74
C ASP A 182 6.22 5.91 -15.72
N PHE A 183 5.44 6.98 -15.66
CA PHE A 183 4.35 7.14 -14.69
C PHE A 183 3.25 6.08 -14.85
N GLU A 184 2.82 5.81 -16.09
CA GLU A 184 1.73 4.85 -16.32
C GLU A 184 2.16 3.44 -15.94
N LYS A 185 3.36 3.02 -16.33
CA LYS A 185 3.94 1.75 -15.92
C LYS A 185 4.09 1.66 -14.40
N HIS A 186 4.53 2.74 -13.74
CA HIS A 186 4.63 2.80 -12.28
C HIS A 186 3.25 2.56 -11.62
N ILE A 187 2.22 3.26 -12.06
CA ILE A 187 0.87 3.14 -11.50
C ILE A 187 0.35 1.70 -11.64
N VAL A 188 0.51 1.10 -12.80
CA VAL A 188 0.04 -0.26 -13.07
C VAL A 188 0.79 -1.30 -12.24
N LEU A 189 2.12 -1.31 -12.33
CA LEU A 189 2.93 -2.32 -11.63
C LEU A 189 2.78 -2.21 -10.12
N ARG A 190 2.74 -0.99 -9.58
CA ARG A 190 2.54 -0.81 -8.16
C ARG A 190 1.13 -1.18 -7.70
N ALA A 191 0.10 -0.92 -8.51
CA ALA A 191 -1.25 -1.39 -8.22
C ALA A 191 -1.30 -2.93 -8.14
N LYS A 192 -0.66 -3.65 -9.08
CA LYS A 192 -0.55 -5.11 -9.04
C LYS A 192 0.11 -5.60 -7.74
N LEU A 193 1.24 -5.00 -7.36
CA LEU A 193 1.98 -5.36 -6.13
C LEU A 193 1.17 -5.05 -4.86
N LEU A 194 0.43 -3.95 -4.82
CA LEU A 194 -0.44 -3.62 -3.69
C LEU A 194 -1.62 -4.58 -3.58
N LEU A 195 -2.25 -4.97 -4.71
CA LEU A 195 -3.32 -5.97 -4.71
C LEU A 195 -2.81 -7.33 -4.23
N ASP A 196 -1.64 -7.77 -4.68
CA ASP A 196 -0.99 -9.00 -4.19
C ASP A 196 -0.71 -8.95 -2.67
N ALA A 197 -0.25 -7.82 -2.16
CA ALA A 197 -0.05 -7.62 -0.72
C ALA A 197 -1.38 -7.70 0.08
N ILE A 198 -2.47 -7.15 -0.47
CA ILE A 198 -3.80 -7.24 0.13
C ILE A 198 -4.31 -8.69 0.11
N GLU A 199 -4.15 -9.40 -1.02
CA GLU A 199 -4.53 -10.83 -1.13
C GLU A 199 -3.79 -11.67 -0.10
N LYS A 200 -2.47 -11.49 0.04
CA LYS A 200 -1.66 -12.18 1.06
C LYS A 200 -2.10 -11.86 2.49
N ALA A 201 -2.48 -10.63 2.76
CA ALA A 201 -2.92 -10.22 4.09
C ALA A 201 -4.30 -10.77 4.45
N THR A 202 -5.24 -10.72 3.52
CA THR A 202 -6.64 -11.15 3.70
C THR A 202 -6.83 -12.65 3.51
N GLY A 203 -5.90 -13.33 2.83
CA GLY A 203 -6.08 -14.72 2.38
C GLY A 203 -7.23 -14.90 1.39
N LYS A 204 -7.62 -13.83 0.68
CA LYS A 204 -8.71 -13.84 -0.32
C LYS A 204 -8.18 -13.34 -1.67
N ILE A 205 -8.62 -13.99 -2.74
CA ILE A 205 -8.35 -13.55 -4.10
C ILE A 205 -9.24 -12.34 -4.40
N ILE A 206 -8.66 -11.28 -4.95
CA ILE A 206 -9.38 -10.10 -5.40
C ILE A 206 -9.88 -10.35 -6.83
N SER A 207 -11.19 -10.37 -7.00
CA SER A 207 -11.83 -10.46 -8.32
C SER A 207 -11.86 -9.13 -9.06
N GLY A 208 -12.07 -9.18 -10.37
CA GLY A 208 -12.25 -7.98 -11.21
C GLY A 208 -10.97 -7.25 -11.55
N LYS A 209 -9.79 -7.84 -11.34
CA LYS A 209 -8.49 -7.27 -11.75
C LYS A 209 -8.34 -7.13 -13.28
N ASP A 210 -9.18 -7.77 -14.03
CA ASP A 210 -9.25 -7.76 -15.51
C ASP A 210 -10.57 -7.19 -16.06
N SER A 211 -11.39 -6.58 -15.21
CA SER A 211 -12.66 -5.98 -15.62
C SER A 211 -12.46 -4.79 -16.55
N ASP A 212 -13.49 -4.48 -17.36
CA ASP A 212 -13.48 -3.30 -18.24
C ASP A 212 -13.27 -1.99 -17.45
N GLU A 213 -13.81 -1.91 -16.24
CA GLU A 213 -13.59 -0.77 -15.36
C GLU A 213 -12.11 -0.60 -14.98
N VAL A 214 -11.43 -1.69 -14.65
CA VAL A 214 -10.00 -1.68 -14.32
C VAL A 214 -9.19 -1.28 -15.55
N ILE A 215 -9.45 -1.88 -16.71
CA ILE A 215 -8.75 -1.57 -17.96
C ILE A 215 -8.96 -0.10 -18.33
N SER A 216 -10.19 0.41 -18.22
CA SER A 216 -10.50 1.82 -18.49
C SER A 216 -9.72 2.79 -17.59
N LYS A 217 -9.56 2.46 -16.31
CA LYS A 217 -8.90 3.34 -15.32
C LYS A 217 -7.39 3.24 -15.29
N PHE A 218 -6.85 2.04 -15.46
CA PHE A 218 -5.41 1.79 -15.36
C PHE A 218 -4.71 1.69 -16.71
N GLY A 219 -5.47 1.49 -17.81
CA GLY A 219 -4.93 1.29 -19.16
C GLY A 219 -4.66 -0.19 -19.49
N GLU A 220 -4.61 -1.06 -18.50
CA GLU A 220 -4.43 -2.51 -18.66
C GLU A 220 -5.00 -3.31 -17.48
N ARG A 221 -4.96 -4.64 -17.61
CA ARG A 221 -5.32 -5.58 -16.53
C ARG A 221 -4.33 -5.52 -15.38
N LEU A 222 -4.81 -5.70 -14.14
CA LEU A 222 -3.99 -5.73 -12.93
C LEU A 222 -3.65 -7.17 -12.49
N ILE A 223 -3.38 -8.05 -13.46
CA ILE A 223 -2.87 -9.42 -13.25
C ILE A 223 -1.40 -9.47 -13.66
N PHE A 224 -0.60 -10.29 -12.97
CA PHE A 224 0.78 -10.61 -13.37
C PHE A 224 0.78 -11.68 -14.46
#